data_239b63426bd7f2f1eace48efb105df7b
#
_entry.id   239b63426bd7f2f1eace48efb105df7b
#
_cell.length_a   1.000
_cell.length_b   1.000
_cell.length_c   1.000
_cell.angle_alpha   90.00
_cell.angle_beta   90.00
_cell.angle_gamma   90.00
#
_symmetry.space_group_name_H-M   'P 1'
#
loop_
_entity.id
_entity.type
_entity.pdbx_description
1 polymer ?
#
loop_
_entity_poly.entity_id
_entity_poly.type
_entity_poly.pdbx_seq_one_letter_code
_entity_poly.pdbx_strand_id
1 'polypeptide(L)'
;MATTPTWTWTSAFGRACGWLLDRIVYGLALTQISPNVLTFIGLVINIVAAVFFGRANATNAGRMFLYAGLVIIGAGIFDMVDGRVARRNNQVTVFGAFFDSVIDRYSDVVLFFGLIVYYARANHFWYVWLSAFVMATSLMVSYTRARAEALIGSCKVGFMERPERIVLIILGALFNHWGVMAPVLWVLALLSTITVINRITYTYANTKHMKPVASD
;
A
#
# COMPACT_ATOMS: atom_id res chain seq x y z
N MET A 1 -36.30 2.73 22.81
CA MET A 1 -36.39 1.68 21.76
C MET A 1 -35.01 1.08 21.59
N ALA A 2 -34.83 -0.15 22.06
CA ALA A 2 -33.54 -0.86 21.93
C ALA A 2 -33.44 -1.45 20.54
N THR A 3 -32.48 -1.01 19.74
CA THR A 3 -32.16 -1.60 18.44
C THR A 3 -31.53 -2.96 18.65
N THR A 4 -32.22 -4.02 18.29
CA THR A 4 -31.68 -5.39 18.27
C THR A 4 -30.49 -5.45 17.31
N PRO A 5 -29.33 -5.99 17.69
CA PRO A 5 -28.21 -6.15 16.80
C PRO A 5 -28.55 -7.19 15.74
N THR A 6 -28.66 -6.74 14.48
CA THR A 6 -28.85 -7.65 13.34
C THR A 6 -27.57 -8.48 13.16
N TRP A 7 -27.68 -9.77 13.43
CA TRP A 7 -26.63 -10.75 13.17
C TRP A 7 -26.45 -10.95 11.65
N THR A 8 -25.42 -10.31 11.08
CA THR A 8 -25.02 -10.55 9.70
C THR A 8 -23.69 -11.33 9.68
N TRP A 9 -23.52 -12.21 8.70
CA TRP A 9 -22.28 -12.97 8.50
C TRP A 9 -21.05 -12.07 8.45
N THR A 10 -21.18 -10.87 7.86
CA THR A 10 -20.14 -9.85 7.79
C THR A 10 -19.73 -9.33 9.17
N SER A 11 -20.69 -9.17 10.11
CA SER A 11 -20.40 -8.73 11.48
C SER A 11 -19.74 -9.83 12.33
N ALA A 12 -20.07 -11.10 12.07
CA ALA A 12 -19.44 -12.24 12.75
C ALA A 12 -17.99 -12.42 12.26
N PHE A 13 -17.77 -12.37 10.95
CA PHE A 13 -16.44 -12.43 10.35
C PHE A 13 -15.55 -11.26 10.78
N GLY A 14 -16.09 -10.03 10.77
CA GLY A 14 -15.38 -8.85 11.25
C GLY A 14 -14.98 -8.95 12.72
N ARG A 15 -15.84 -9.52 13.58
CA ARG A 15 -15.51 -9.77 15.00
C ARG A 15 -14.42 -10.85 15.18
N ALA A 16 -14.49 -11.93 14.40
CA ALA A 16 -13.47 -13.00 14.47
C ALA A 16 -12.09 -12.49 14.02
N CYS A 17 -12.03 -11.74 12.89
CA CYS A 17 -10.81 -11.10 12.45
C CYS A 17 -10.31 -10.05 13.46
N GLY A 18 -11.21 -9.24 14.02
CA GLY A 18 -10.88 -8.27 15.08
C GLY A 18 -10.29 -8.94 16.32
N TRP A 19 -10.91 -10.01 16.79
CA TRP A 19 -10.43 -10.78 17.94
C TRP A 19 -9.04 -11.39 17.70
N LEU A 20 -8.81 -11.98 16.51
CA LEU A 20 -7.50 -12.53 16.15
C LEU A 20 -6.43 -11.46 16.11
N LEU A 21 -6.72 -10.33 15.46
CA LEU A 21 -5.82 -9.17 15.41
C LEU A 21 -5.52 -8.63 16.83
N ASP A 22 -6.54 -8.52 17.70
CA ASP A 22 -6.35 -8.05 19.06
C ASP A 22 -5.50 -9.01 19.91
N ARG A 23 -5.57 -10.33 19.65
CA ARG A 23 -4.68 -11.33 20.28
C ARG A 23 -3.24 -11.15 19.83
N ILE A 24 -3.01 -10.95 18.52
CA ILE A 24 -1.66 -10.70 17.96
C ILE A 24 -1.09 -9.38 18.51
N VAL A 25 -1.89 -8.32 18.51
CA VAL A 25 -1.51 -7.00 19.08
C VAL A 25 -1.17 -7.14 20.56
N TYR A 26 -1.98 -7.89 21.34
CA TYR A 26 -1.71 -8.10 22.75
C TYR A 26 -0.38 -8.83 22.96
N GLY A 27 -0.13 -9.92 22.22
CA GLY A 27 1.13 -10.67 22.30
C GLY A 27 2.33 -9.80 21.94
N LEU A 28 2.25 -9.01 20.87
CA LEU A 28 3.34 -8.13 20.44
C LEU A 28 3.51 -6.91 21.35
N ALA A 29 2.43 -6.38 21.93
CA ALA A 29 2.53 -5.30 22.92
C ALA A 29 3.29 -5.71 24.20
N LEU A 30 3.22 -7.00 24.58
CA LEU A 30 3.97 -7.54 25.72
C LEU A 30 5.48 -7.66 25.44
N THR A 31 5.90 -7.76 24.18
CA THR A 31 7.33 -7.92 23.81
C THR A 31 8.11 -6.62 23.87
N GLN A 32 7.46 -5.47 24.10
CA GLN A 32 8.07 -4.12 24.09
C GLN A 32 8.84 -3.77 22.80
N ILE A 33 8.58 -4.49 21.70
CA ILE A 33 9.19 -4.19 20.41
C ILE A 33 8.72 -2.82 19.95
N SER A 34 9.65 -1.96 19.54
CA SER A 34 9.30 -0.63 19.05
C SER A 34 8.46 -0.72 17.75
N PRO A 35 7.42 0.12 17.59
CA PRO A 35 6.60 0.15 16.37
C PRO A 35 7.44 0.29 15.09
N ASN A 36 8.49 1.09 15.12
CA ASN A 36 9.38 1.28 13.99
C ASN A 36 10.07 -0.03 13.52
N VAL A 37 10.38 -0.94 14.44
CA VAL A 37 10.92 -2.26 14.08
C VAL A 37 9.84 -3.10 13.39
N LEU A 38 8.60 -3.05 13.85
CA LEU A 38 7.48 -3.76 13.20
C LEU A 38 7.25 -3.24 11.79
N THR A 39 7.24 -1.92 11.60
CA THR A 39 7.15 -1.28 10.27
C THR A 39 8.29 -1.76 9.35
N PHE A 40 9.52 -1.83 9.86
CA PHE A 40 10.66 -2.34 9.09
C PHE A 40 10.52 -3.82 8.73
N ILE A 41 10.00 -4.65 9.64
CA ILE A 41 9.69 -6.06 9.37
C ILE A 41 8.66 -6.15 8.22
N GLY A 42 7.65 -5.28 8.18
CA GLY A 42 6.69 -5.18 7.09
C GLY A 42 7.37 -4.97 5.73
N LEU A 43 8.38 -4.09 5.67
CA LEU A 43 9.21 -3.91 4.46
C LEU A 43 9.95 -5.21 4.08
N VAL A 44 10.59 -5.88 5.04
CA VAL A 44 11.29 -7.15 4.78
C VAL A 44 10.34 -8.20 4.21
N ILE A 45 9.12 -8.29 4.74
CA ILE A 45 8.09 -9.19 4.22
C ILE A 45 7.73 -8.82 2.76
N ASN A 46 7.59 -7.53 2.44
CA ASN A 46 7.34 -7.08 1.06
C ASN A 46 8.53 -7.38 0.12
N ILE A 47 9.78 -7.32 0.61
CA ILE A 47 10.95 -7.77 -0.15
C ILE A 47 10.84 -9.26 -0.50
N VAL A 48 10.40 -10.10 0.43
CA VAL A 48 10.16 -11.53 0.17
C VAL A 48 9.09 -11.71 -0.90
N ALA A 49 7.99 -10.95 -0.87
CA ALA A 49 6.97 -10.98 -1.92
C ALA A 49 7.54 -10.58 -3.28
N ALA A 50 8.37 -9.54 -3.35
CA ALA A 50 9.04 -9.12 -4.56
C ALA A 50 9.99 -10.18 -5.13
N VAL A 51 10.69 -10.91 -4.25
CA VAL A 51 11.53 -12.05 -4.66
C VAL A 51 10.68 -13.16 -5.28
N PHE A 52 9.49 -13.46 -4.75
CA PHE A 52 8.56 -14.40 -5.37
C PHE A 52 8.13 -13.93 -6.77
N PHE A 53 7.76 -12.65 -6.95
CA PHE A 53 7.49 -12.11 -8.28
C PHE A 53 8.69 -12.25 -9.21
N GLY A 54 9.88 -11.83 -8.80
CA GLY A 54 11.08 -11.86 -9.63
C GLY A 54 11.58 -13.28 -9.97
N ARG A 55 11.25 -14.29 -9.15
CA ARG A 55 11.57 -15.72 -9.41
C ARG A 55 10.53 -16.44 -10.25
N ALA A 56 9.38 -15.83 -10.52
CA ALA A 56 8.36 -16.42 -11.36
C ALA A 56 8.88 -16.59 -12.80
N ASN A 57 8.41 -17.65 -13.46
CA ASN A 57 8.68 -17.98 -14.85
C ASN A 57 7.44 -18.61 -15.49
N ALA A 58 7.49 -18.93 -16.78
CA ALA A 58 6.34 -19.47 -17.52
C ALA A 58 5.71 -20.72 -16.88
N THR A 59 6.51 -21.56 -16.21
CA THR A 59 6.02 -22.84 -15.64
C THR A 59 5.49 -22.70 -14.21
N ASN A 60 5.92 -21.68 -13.46
CA ASN A 60 5.60 -21.53 -12.04
C ASN A 60 4.90 -20.22 -11.67
N ALA A 61 4.65 -19.32 -12.65
CA ALA A 61 4.11 -17.99 -12.40
C ALA A 61 2.86 -18.00 -11.50
N GLY A 62 1.88 -18.88 -11.78
CA GLY A 62 0.66 -18.97 -10.98
C GLY A 62 0.94 -19.23 -9.49
N ARG A 63 1.87 -20.13 -9.17
CA ARG A 63 2.23 -20.44 -7.77
C ARG A 63 3.07 -19.33 -7.13
N MET A 64 4.06 -18.79 -7.85
CA MET A 64 4.93 -17.73 -7.31
C MET A 64 4.14 -16.45 -7.03
N PHE A 65 3.23 -16.07 -7.92
CA PHE A 65 2.34 -14.94 -7.70
C PHE A 65 1.38 -15.19 -6.54
N LEU A 66 0.81 -16.40 -6.42
CA LEU A 66 -0.02 -16.76 -5.28
C LEU A 66 0.74 -16.59 -3.96
N TYR A 67 1.97 -17.09 -3.87
CA TYR A 67 2.80 -16.93 -2.68
C TYR A 67 3.12 -15.45 -2.42
N ALA A 68 3.45 -14.68 -3.45
CA ALA A 68 3.64 -13.24 -3.31
C ALA A 68 2.40 -12.55 -2.75
N GLY A 69 1.21 -12.85 -3.29
CA GLY A 69 -0.05 -12.30 -2.80
C GLY A 69 -0.34 -12.62 -1.34
N LEU A 70 -0.12 -13.87 -0.92
CA LEU A 70 -0.28 -14.28 0.48
C LEU A 70 0.72 -13.57 1.41
N VAL A 71 1.95 -13.40 0.96
CA VAL A 71 2.98 -12.67 1.71
C VAL A 71 2.64 -11.19 1.83
N ILE A 72 2.10 -10.55 0.77
CA ILE A 72 1.64 -9.14 0.83
C ILE A 72 0.47 -8.99 1.81
N ILE A 73 -0.48 -9.95 1.84
CA ILE A 73 -1.54 -9.96 2.85
C ILE A 73 -0.95 -10.02 4.25
N GLY A 74 0.05 -10.88 4.47
CA GLY A 74 0.78 -10.97 5.74
C GLY A 74 1.44 -9.63 6.11
N ALA A 75 2.12 -8.95 5.17
CA ALA A 75 2.71 -7.63 5.38
C ALA A 75 1.65 -6.59 5.79
N GLY A 76 0.49 -6.58 5.12
CA GLY A 76 -0.62 -5.68 5.47
C GLY A 76 -1.21 -5.93 6.86
N ILE A 77 -1.22 -7.18 7.32
CA ILE A 77 -1.60 -7.51 8.70
C ILE A 77 -0.59 -6.93 9.68
N PHE A 78 0.72 -7.07 9.42
CA PHE A 78 1.77 -6.47 10.25
C PHE A 78 1.65 -4.95 10.34
N ASP A 79 1.40 -4.28 9.23
CA ASP A 79 1.18 -2.83 9.13
C ASP A 79 -0.03 -2.36 9.98
N MET A 80 -1.11 -3.13 9.99
CA MET A 80 -2.25 -2.86 10.87
C MET A 80 -1.93 -3.07 12.36
N VAL A 81 -1.08 -4.03 12.65
CA VAL A 81 -0.70 -4.40 14.03
C VAL A 81 0.23 -3.36 14.63
N ASP A 82 1.25 -2.89 13.91
CA ASP A 82 2.21 -1.91 14.43
C ASP A 82 1.53 -0.59 14.83
N GLY A 83 0.60 -0.10 13.99
CA GLY A 83 -0.20 1.08 14.31
C GLY A 83 -1.12 0.89 15.53
N ARG A 84 -1.65 -0.33 15.77
CA ARG A 84 -2.43 -0.62 16.97
C ARG A 84 -1.55 -0.74 18.22
N VAL A 85 -0.38 -1.39 18.12
CA VAL A 85 0.61 -1.50 19.19
C VAL A 85 1.08 -0.10 19.62
N ALA A 86 1.44 0.77 18.65
CA ALA A 86 1.86 2.14 18.91
C ALA A 86 0.81 2.94 19.69
N ARG A 87 -0.46 2.84 19.29
CA ARG A 87 -1.57 3.51 20.00
C ARG A 87 -1.81 2.95 21.40
N ARG A 88 -1.73 1.62 21.56
CA ARG A 88 -1.95 0.96 22.84
C ARG A 88 -0.87 1.29 23.87
N ASN A 89 0.37 1.38 23.43
CA ASN A 89 1.52 1.63 24.29
C ASN A 89 1.84 3.13 24.45
N ASN A 90 1.00 4.04 23.92
CA ASN A 90 1.27 5.49 23.87
C ASN A 90 2.62 5.83 23.23
N GLN A 91 3.07 5.04 22.24
CA GLN A 91 4.34 5.18 21.53
C GLN A 91 4.18 5.87 20.17
N VAL A 92 3.05 6.54 19.96
CA VAL A 92 2.83 7.34 18.73
C VAL A 92 3.73 8.55 18.76
N THR A 93 4.66 8.63 17.81
CA THR A 93 5.60 9.76 17.66
C THR A 93 5.50 10.39 16.28
N VAL A 94 5.84 11.65 16.16
CA VAL A 94 5.92 12.36 14.87
C VAL A 94 6.92 11.67 13.93
N PHE A 95 8.06 11.26 14.48
CA PHE A 95 9.08 10.52 13.71
C PHE A 95 8.54 9.15 13.26
N GLY A 96 7.81 8.43 14.11
CA GLY A 96 7.20 7.14 13.76
C GLY A 96 6.24 7.26 12.57
N ALA A 97 5.38 8.27 12.57
CA ALA A 97 4.47 8.52 11.45
C ALA A 97 5.20 8.90 10.15
N PHE A 98 6.29 9.68 10.25
CA PHE A 98 7.16 9.97 9.12
C PHE A 98 7.85 8.72 8.61
N PHE A 99 8.45 7.92 9.50
CA PHE A 99 9.19 6.70 9.18
C PHE A 99 8.27 5.67 8.50
N ASP A 100 7.09 5.40 9.06
CA ASP A 100 6.06 4.55 8.48
C ASP A 100 5.72 5.00 7.05
N SER A 101 5.45 6.28 6.89
CA SER A 101 5.20 6.88 5.59
C SER A 101 6.33 6.65 4.57
N VAL A 102 7.59 6.68 4.98
CA VAL A 102 8.74 6.42 4.10
C VAL A 102 8.83 4.94 3.75
N ILE A 103 8.72 4.06 4.75
CA ILE A 103 8.78 2.60 4.55
C ILE A 103 7.66 2.10 3.65
N ASP A 104 6.49 2.70 3.73
CA ASP A 104 5.37 2.43 2.83
C ASP A 104 5.73 2.63 1.36
N ARG A 105 6.45 3.72 1.04
CA ARG A 105 6.88 4.00 -0.33
C ARG A 105 7.96 3.03 -0.79
N TYR A 106 8.88 2.67 0.09
CA TYR A 106 9.86 1.62 -0.21
C TYR A 106 9.20 0.27 -0.46
N SER A 107 8.17 -0.09 0.31
CA SER A 107 7.39 -1.31 0.11
C SER A 107 6.73 -1.34 -1.27
N ASP A 108 6.10 -0.24 -1.70
CA ASP A 108 5.53 -0.13 -3.04
C ASP A 108 6.60 -0.30 -4.13
N VAL A 109 7.73 0.41 -4.02
CA VAL A 109 8.85 0.35 -4.97
C VAL A 109 9.36 -1.07 -5.12
N VAL A 110 9.57 -1.76 -4.01
CA VAL A 110 10.10 -3.13 -3.99
C VAL A 110 9.14 -4.11 -4.67
N LEU A 111 7.83 -4.01 -4.43
CA LEU A 111 6.82 -4.86 -5.06
C LEU A 111 6.81 -4.66 -6.59
N PHE A 112 6.78 -3.41 -7.06
CA PHE A 112 6.84 -3.13 -8.50
C PHE A 112 8.17 -3.53 -9.11
N PHE A 113 9.28 -3.41 -8.38
CA PHE A 113 10.57 -3.89 -8.85
C PHE A 113 10.59 -5.40 -9.08
N GLY A 114 9.94 -6.17 -8.19
CA GLY A 114 9.72 -7.61 -8.39
C GLY A 114 8.95 -7.92 -9.69
N LEU A 115 7.89 -7.15 -9.99
CA LEU A 115 7.12 -7.27 -11.23
C LEU A 115 7.95 -6.88 -12.47
N ILE A 116 8.75 -5.81 -12.39
CA ILE A 116 9.66 -5.40 -13.45
C ILE A 116 10.64 -6.54 -13.79
N VAL A 117 11.24 -7.16 -12.78
CA VAL A 117 12.16 -8.30 -12.96
C VAL A 117 11.44 -9.49 -13.61
N TYR A 118 10.22 -9.81 -13.17
CA TYR A 118 9.41 -10.86 -13.78
C TYR A 118 9.15 -10.61 -15.27
N TYR A 119 8.61 -9.45 -15.62
CA TYR A 119 8.28 -9.12 -17.01
C TYR A 119 9.52 -8.97 -17.89
N ALA A 120 10.64 -8.48 -17.36
CA ALA A 120 11.92 -8.41 -18.09
C ALA A 120 12.43 -9.82 -18.42
N ARG A 121 12.40 -10.76 -17.45
CA ARG A 121 12.78 -12.16 -17.67
C ARG A 121 11.83 -12.93 -18.59
N ALA A 122 10.56 -12.52 -18.63
CA ALA A 122 9.57 -13.07 -19.54
C ALA A 122 9.61 -12.44 -20.95
N ASN A 123 10.54 -11.51 -21.22
CA ASN A 123 10.65 -10.74 -22.46
C ASN A 123 9.38 -9.93 -22.82
N HIS A 124 8.60 -9.53 -21.82
CA HIS A 124 7.41 -8.70 -21.98
C HIS A 124 7.72 -7.22 -21.76
N PHE A 125 8.50 -6.59 -22.62
CA PHE A 125 9.01 -5.22 -22.45
C PHE A 125 7.93 -4.16 -22.22
N TRP A 126 6.76 -4.27 -22.83
CA TRP A 126 5.64 -3.37 -22.57
C TRP A 126 5.20 -3.37 -21.11
N TYR A 127 5.16 -4.54 -20.49
CA TYR A 127 4.81 -4.65 -19.06
C TYR A 127 5.95 -4.23 -18.14
N VAL A 128 7.21 -4.27 -18.59
CA VAL A 128 8.33 -3.65 -17.86
C VAL A 128 8.12 -2.15 -17.76
N TRP A 129 7.87 -1.48 -18.90
CA TRP A 129 7.58 -0.04 -18.93
C TRP A 129 6.33 0.32 -18.16
N LEU A 130 5.25 -0.47 -18.28
CA LEU A 130 4.02 -0.26 -17.55
C LEU A 130 4.22 -0.38 -16.04
N SER A 131 4.95 -1.41 -15.57
CA SER A 131 5.26 -1.59 -14.15
C SER A 131 6.12 -0.44 -13.60
N ALA A 132 7.12 0.01 -14.37
CA ALA A 132 7.94 1.17 -14.01
C ALA A 132 7.11 2.47 -13.96
N PHE A 133 6.20 2.66 -14.91
CA PHE A 133 5.28 3.80 -14.93
C PHE A 133 4.33 3.78 -13.72
N VAL A 134 3.75 2.62 -13.38
CA VAL A 134 2.89 2.48 -12.20
C VAL A 134 3.67 2.74 -10.91
N MET A 135 4.92 2.26 -10.82
CA MET A 135 5.81 2.57 -9.70
C MET A 135 6.03 4.07 -9.55
N ALA A 136 6.37 4.76 -10.62
CA ALA A 136 6.60 6.21 -10.62
C ALA A 136 5.31 6.99 -10.25
N THR A 137 4.17 6.65 -10.86
CA THR A 137 2.90 7.31 -10.55
C THR A 137 2.43 7.03 -9.13
N SER A 138 2.71 5.85 -8.58
CA SER A 138 2.43 5.49 -7.18
C SER A 138 3.19 6.39 -6.19
N LEU A 139 4.47 6.66 -6.47
CA LEU A 139 5.26 7.63 -5.71
C LEU A 139 4.71 9.03 -5.85
N MET A 140 4.32 9.44 -7.09
CA MET A 140 3.75 10.75 -7.35
C MET A 140 2.40 10.96 -6.66
N VAL A 141 1.54 9.94 -6.54
CA VAL A 141 0.31 10.01 -5.74
C VAL A 141 0.63 10.39 -4.29
N SER A 142 1.61 9.76 -3.68
CA SER A 142 2.01 10.05 -2.29
C SER A 142 2.69 11.42 -2.17
N TYR A 143 3.60 11.75 -3.11
CA TYR A 143 4.32 13.02 -3.13
C TYR A 143 3.38 14.22 -3.30
N THR A 144 2.48 14.16 -4.28
CA THR A 144 1.53 15.25 -4.54
C THR A 144 0.61 15.51 -3.36
N ARG A 145 0.18 14.45 -2.64
CA ARG A 145 -0.58 14.63 -1.40
C ARG A 145 0.23 15.35 -0.33
N ALA A 146 1.42 14.84 -0.01
CA ALA A 146 2.26 15.42 1.04
C ALA A 146 2.63 16.88 0.72
N ARG A 147 2.92 17.19 -0.56
CA ARG A 147 3.26 18.54 -0.98
C ARG A 147 2.04 19.47 -0.97
N ALA A 148 0.88 18.99 -1.39
CA ALA A 148 -0.37 19.76 -1.33
C ALA A 148 -0.76 20.06 0.13
N GLU A 149 -0.71 19.05 1.02
CA GLU A 149 -1.03 19.23 2.44
C GLU A 149 -0.12 20.26 3.13
N ALA A 150 1.15 20.34 2.73
CA ALA A 150 2.06 21.36 3.21
C ALA A 150 1.69 22.79 2.75
N LEU A 151 0.96 22.95 1.65
CA LEU A 151 0.56 24.25 1.11
C LEU A 151 -0.84 24.68 1.55
N ILE A 152 -1.80 23.74 1.59
CA ILE A 152 -3.23 24.03 1.79
C ILE A 152 -3.82 23.33 3.02
N GLY A 153 -2.97 22.65 3.83
CA GLY A 153 -3.35 21.99 5.08
C GLY A 153 -4.08 20.65 4.92
N SER A 154 -4.82 20.43 3.85
CA SER A 154 -5.52 19.15 3.60
C SER A 154 -5.74 18.91 2.12
N CYS A 155 -5.45 17.69 1.65
CA CYS A 155 -5.68 17.25 0.27
C CYS A 155 -6.25 15.82 0.26
N LYS A 156 -7.57 15.72 0.47
CA LYS A 156 -8.31 14.44 0.50
C LYS A 156 -9.03 14.15 -0.83
N VAL A 157 -8.37 14.44 -1.95
CA VAL A 157 -8.90 14.18 -3.28
C VAL A 157 -8.11 13.07 -3.97
N GLY A 158 -8.80 12.36 -4.88
CA GLY A 158 -8.24 11.22 -5.60
C GLY A 158 -8.63 9.89 -4.97
N PHE A 159 -8.87 8.89 -5.82
CA PHE A 159 -9.37 7.58 -5.40
C PHE A 159 -8.24 6.58 -5.11
N MET A 160 -7.13 6.61 -5.88
CA MET A 160 -6.06 5.62 -5.80
C MET A 160 -5.06 6.01 -4.71
N GLU A 161 -5.37 5.67 -3.48
CA GLU A 161 -4.43 5.74 -2.37
C GLU A 161 -3.65 4.41 -2.22
N ARG A 162 -2.82 4.27 -1.17
CA ARG A 162 -2.02 3.06 -0.95
C ARG A 162 -2.87 1.81 -0.69
N PRO A 163 -3.90 1.85 0.17
CA PRO A 163 -4.71 0.66 0.46
C PRO A 163 -5.35 0.05 -0.80
N GLU A 164 -5.97 0.89 -1.64
CA GLU A 164 -6.62 0.46 -2.88
C GLU A 164 -5.63 -0.16 -3.85
N ARG A 165 -4.44 0.43 -3.95
CA ARG A 165 -3.35 -0.08 -4.79
C ARG A 165 -2.86 -1.44 -4.31
N ILE A 166 -2.62 -1.61 -3.02
CA ILE A 166 -2.18 -2.88 -2.44
C ILE A 166 -3.24 -3.97 -2.62
N VAL A 167 -4.52 -3.65 -2.42
CA VAL A 167 -5.63 -4.58 -2.68
C VAL A 167 -5.64 -5.04 -4.14
N LEU A 168 -5.47 -4.14 -5.11
CA LEU A 168 -5.41 -4.51 -6.52
C LEU A 168 -4.19 -5.38 -6.84
N ILE A 169 -3.02 -5.09 -6.27
CA ILE A 169 -1.82 -5.94 -6.43
C ILE A 169 -2.07 -7.33 -5.85
N ILE A 170 -2.69 -7.43 -4.66
CA ILE A 170 -3.06 -8.71 -4.06
C ILE A 170 -4.01 -9.49 -4.98
N LEU A 171 -5.08 -8.86 -5.47
CA LEU A 171 -6.02 -9.51 -6.39
C LEU A 171 -5.32 -9.95 -7.68
N GLY A 172 -4.49 -9.09 -8.26
CA GLY A 172 -3.68 -9.43 -9.43
C GLY A 172 -2.75 -10.61 -9.18
N ALA A 173 -2.15 -10.71 -7.99
CA ALA A 173 -1.26 -11.78 -7.61
C ALA A 173 -2.01 -13.11 -7.36
N LEU A 174 -3.08 -13.09 -6.56
CA LEU A 174 -3.87 -14.29 -6.22
C LEU A 174 -4.50 -14.93 -7.47
N PHE A 175 -4.97 -14.09 -8.40
CA PHE A 175 -5.66 -14.54 -9.62
C PHE A 175 -4.76 -14.53 -10.86
N ASN A 176 -3.44 -14.43 -10.70
CA ASN A 176 -2.51 -14.41 -11.84
C ASN A 176 -2.48 -15.74 -12.63
N HIS A 177 -3.05 -16.82 -12.11
CA HIS A 177 -3.28 -18.05 -12.87
C HIS A 177 -4.09 -17.76 -14.15
N TRP A 178 -4.98 -16.76 -14.12
CA TRP A 178 -5.75 -16.29 -15.29
C TRP A 178 -5.13 -15.04 -15.95
N GLY A 179 -3.89 -14.68 -15.62
CA GLY A 179 -3.22 -13.51 -16.19
C GLY A 179 -3.72 -12.15 -15.67
N VAL A 180 -4.38 -12.12 -14.50
CA VAL A 180 -5.05 -10.92 -13.97
C VAL A 180 -4.09 -9.80 -13.60
N MET A 181 -2.81 -10.08 -13.34
CA MET A 181 -1.83 -9.03 -13.01
C MET A 181 -1.66 -8.01 -14.15
N ALA A 182 -1.70 -8.46 -15.41
CA ALA A 182 -1.55 -7.57 -16.55
C ALA A 182 -2.66 -6.50 -16.65
N PRO A 183 -3.97 -6.83 -16.65
CA PRO A 183 -5.02 -5.80 -16.59
C PRO A 183 -4.99 -4.98 -15.30
N VAL A 184 -4.61 -5.54 -14.16
CA VAL A 184 -4.45 -4.78 -12.91
C VAL A 184 -3.42 -3.66 -13.06
N LEU A 185 -2.29 -3.90 -13.73
CA LEU A 185 -1.29 -2.85 -13.99
C LEU A 185 -1.86 -1.71 -14.83
N TRP A 186 -2.71 -1.99 -15.84
CA TRP A 186 -3.38 -0.95 -16.62
C TRP A 186 -4.36 -0.13 -15.79
N VAL A 187 -5.15 -0.78 -14.95
CA VAL A 187 -6.08 -0.11 -14.01
C VAL A 187 -5.29 0.78 -13.05
N LEU A 188 -4.20 0.27 -12.48
CA LEU A 188 -3.33 1.04 -11.59
C LEU A 188 -2.71 2.25 -12.30
N ALA A 189 -2.21 2.09 -13.53
CA ALA A 189 -1.64 3.17 -14.31
C ALA A 189 -2.66 4.29 -14.55
N LEU A 190 -3.86 3.93 -14.97
CA LEU A 190 -4.93 4.88 -15.26
C LEU A 190 -5.39 5.62 -13.99
N LEU A 191 -5.78 4.88 -12.96
CA LEU A 191 -6.36 5.46 -11.74
C LEU A 191 -5.34 6.26 -10.92
N SER A 192 -4.05 5.82 -10.89
CA SER A 192 -3.00 6.61 -10.23
C SER A 192 -2.73 7.92 -10.98
N THR A 193 -2.70 7.89 -12.31
CA THR A 193 -2.53 9.11 -13.12
C THR A 193 -3.68 10.09 -12.91
N ILE A 194 -4.93 9.61 -12.95
CA ILE A 194 -6.11 10.45 -12.67
C ILE A 194 -6.00 11.05 -11.25
N THR A 195 -5.57 10.26 -10.27
CA THR A 195 -5.42 10.74 -8.89
C THR A 195 -4.36 11.86 -8.79
N VAL A 196 -3.22 11.73 -9.47
CA VAL A 196 -2.19 12.77 -9.52
C VAL A 196 -2.74 14.06 -10.16
N ILE A 197 -3.42 13.94 -11.32
CA ILE A 197 -4.03 15.08 -12.01
C ILE A 197 -5.06 15.78 -11.11
N ASN A 198 -5.94 15.03 -10.45
CA ASN A 198 -6.95 15.57 -9.53
C ASN A 198 -6.30 16.32 -8.36
N ARG A 199 -5.19 15.85 -7.82
CA ARG A 199 -4.45 16.53 -6.75
C ARG A 199 -3.79 17.82 -7.23
N ILE A 200 -3.21 17.81 -8.42
CA ILE A 200 -2.62 19.01 -9.03
C ILE A 200 -3.70 20.07 -9.27
N THR A 201 -4.80 19.70 -9.92
CA THR A 201 -5.90 20.63 -10.23
C THR A 201 -6.57 21.17 -8.96
N TYR A 202 -6.78 20.32 -7.95
CA TYR A 202 -7.32 20.74 -6.65
C TYR A 202 -6.38 21.72 -5.95
N THR A 203 -5.08 21.43 -5.92
CA THR A 203 -4.08 22.32 -5.31
C THR A 203 -4.03 23.65 -6.04
N TYR A 204 -4.01 23.63 -7.38
CA TYR A 204 -4.05 24.85 -8.17
C TYR A 204 -5.29 25.71 -7.87
N ALA A 205 -6.47 25.11 -7.82
CA ALA A 205 -7.71 25.82 -7.52
C ALA A 205 -7.70 26.50 -6.14
N ASN A 206 -7.04 25.89 -5.14
CA ASN A 206 -6.97 26.42 -3.78
C ASN A 206 -5.80 27.40 -3.55
N THR A 207 -4.79 27.41 -4.43
CA THR A 207 -3.61 28.28 -4.29
C THR A 207 -3.63 29.51 -5.21
N LYS A 208 -4.45 29.53 -6.25
CA LYS A 208 -4.47 30.59 -7.27
C LYS A 208 -4.71 32.02 -6.72
N HIS A 209 -5.31 32.15 -5.52
CA HIS A 209 -5.57 33.42 -4.86
C HIS A 209 -4.60 33.72 -3.70
N MET A 210 -3.66 32.83 -3.42
CA MET A 210 -2.64 33.07 -2.40
C MET A 210 -1.59 34.05 -2.92
N LYS A 211 -1.07 34.90 -2.02
CA LYS A 211 0.05 35.78 -2.37
C LYS A 211 1.27 34.94 -2.75
N PRO A 212 2.11 35.41 -3.69
CA PRO A 212 3.38 34.75 -3.98
C PRO A 212 4.17 34.51 -2.70
N VAL A 213 4.78 33.33 -2.56
CA VAL A 213 5.73 33.08 -1.48
C VAL A 213 6.92 34.00 -1.74
N ALA A 214 7.26 34.86 -0.77
CA ALA A 214 8.44 35.70 -0.88
C ALA A 214 9.67 34.81 -1.09
N SER A 215 10.43 35.05 -2.14
CA SER A 215 11.71 34.37 -2.37
C SER A 215 12.71 35.00 -1.41
N ASP A 216 13.11 34.25 -0.40
CA ASP A 216 14.29 34.57 0.40
C ASP A 216 15.58 34.47 -0.42
#